data_1a8a23c3feb6ad0483c27f60aa6075cf
#
_entry.id   1a8a23c3feb6ad0483c27f60aa6075cf
#
_cell.length_a   1.000
_cell.length_b   1.000
_cell.length_c   1.000
_cell.angle_alpha   90.00
_cell.angle_beta   90.00
_cell.angle_gamma   90.00
#
_symmetry.space_group_name_H-M   'P 1'
#
loop_
_entity.id
_entity.type
_entity.pdbx_description
1 polymer ?
#
loop_
_entity_poly.entity_id
_entity_poly.type
_entity_poly.pdbx_seq_one_letter_code
_entity_poly.pdbx_strand_id
1 'polypeptide(L)'
;MDRRRILIVEDSPTMRQLLVFALRRLKDVDIVEAQDGMDGLRKVSSDHFDLALIDINMPVMDGLKLISLIRGEESLRSIPIVVITTEGAKEDRERALSLGANEYLTKPIQANHVLTVVKDLLKDEVKA
;
A
#
# COMPACT_ATOMS: atom_id res chain seq x y z
N MET A 1 -5.45 12.66 -19.64
CA MET A 1 -5.90 11.97 -18.42
C MET A 1 -4.69 11.44 -17.68
N ASP A 2 -4.58 11.82 -16.45
CA ASP A 2 -3.45 11.38 -15.66
C ASP A 2 -3.64 9.95 -15.20
N ARG A 3 -2.58 9.17 -15.34
CA ARG A 3 -2.60 7.81 -14.84
C ARG A 3 -2.29 7.84 -13.34
N ARG A 4 -2.94 6.96 -12.60
CA ARG A 4 -2.67 6.79 -11.18
C ARG A 4 -1.54 5.79 -11.01
N ARG A 5 -0.62 6.11 -10.11
CA ARG A 5 0.51 5.22 -9.83
C ARG A 5 0.32 4.59 -8.45
N ILE A 6 0.36 3.26 -8.42
CA ILE A 6 0.18 2.50 -7.18
C ILE A 6 1.45 1.71 -6.91
N LEU A 7 1.96 1.86 -5.68
CA LEU A 7 3.12 1.10 -5.24
C LEU A 7 2.64 -0.08 -4.40
N ILE A 8 3.17 -1.26 -4.69
CA ILE A 8 2.92 -2.47 -3.89
C ILE A 8 4.23 -2.87 -3.24
N VAL A 9 4.25 -2.92 -1.91
CA VAL A 9 5.43 -3.35 -1.15
C VAL A 9 5.10 -4.66 -0.47
N GLU A 10 5.68 -5.75 -0.97
CA GLU A 10 5.37 -7.10 -0.55
C GLU A 10 6.53 -8.03 -0.89
N ASP A 11 7.05 -8.75 0.09
CA ASP A 11 8.20 -9.62 -0.13
C ASP A 11 7.85 -10.96 -0.78
N SER A 12 6.60 -11.40 -0.67
CA SER A 12 6.17 -12.66 -1.29
C SER A 12 5.82 -12.44 -2.76
N PRO A 13 6.52 -13.11 -3.69
CA PRO A 13 6.17 -12.97 -5.12
C PRO A 13 4.74 -13.41 -5.43
N THR A 14 4.27 -14.46 -4.77
CA THR A 14 2.91 -14.96 -4.98
C THR A 14 1.87 -13.92 -4.56
N MET A 15 2.06 -13.32 -3.39
CA MET A 15 1.14 -12.31 -2.89
C MET A 15 1.18 -11.06 -3.78
N ARG A 16 2.38 -10.65 -4.22
CA ARG A 16 2.48 -9.52 -5.15
C ARG A 16 1.69 -9.76 -6.42
N GLN A 17 1.79 -10.98 -6.96
CA GLN A 17 1.06 -11.36 -8.17
C GLN A 17 -0.45 -11.24 -7.97
N LEU A 18 -0.95 -11.67 -6.81
CA LEU A 18 -2.38 -11.56 -6.51
C LEU A 18 -2.82 -10.11 -6.49
N LEU A 19 -2.03 -9.25 -5.87
CA LEU A 19 -2.35 -7.83 -5.79
C LEU A 19 -2.29 -7.17 -7.16
N VAL A 20 -1.26 -7.47 -7.94
CA VAL A 20 -1.14 -6.94 -9.30
C VAL A 20 -2.33 -7.37 -10.15
N PHE A 21 -2.70 -8.64 -10.08
CA PHE A 21 -3.82 -9.17 -10.84
C PHE A 21 -5.11 -8.43 -10.51
N ALA A 22 -5.37 -8.22 -9.22
CA ALA A 22 -6.56 -7.49 -8.79
C ALA A 22 -6.55 -6.05 -9.32
N LEU A 23 -5.42 -5.36 -9.18
CA LEU A 23 -5.34 -3.95 -9.55
C LEU A 23 -5.36 -3.70 -11.05
N ARG A 24 -4.98 -4.70 -11.86
CA ARG A 24 -5.04 -4.56 -13.32
C ARG A 24 -6.46 -4.40 -13.83
N ARG A 25 -7.45 -4.67 -13.01
CA ARG A 25 -8.85 -4.46 -13.38
C ARG A 25 -9.23 -2.98 -13.35
N LEU A 26 -8.39 -2.14 -12.76
CA LEU A 26 -8.59 -0.70 -12.75
C LEU A 26 -8.06 -0.09 -14.04
N LYS A 27 -8.76 0.94 -14.55
CA LYS A 27 -8.33 1.64 -15.75
C LYS A 27 -7.33 2.73 -15.40
N ASP A 28 -6.40 2.98 -16.31
CA ASP A 28 -5.46 4.08 -16.21
C ASP A 28 -4.64 4.04 -14.90
N VAL A 29 -4.12 2.87 -14.59
CA VAL A 29 -3.31 2.66 -13.40
C VAL A 29 -1.97 2.04 -13.79
N ASP A 30 -0.89 2.63 -13.27
CA ASP A 30 0.45 2.07 -13.39
C ASP A 30 0.80 1.43 -12.05
N ILE A 31 1.25 0.18 -12.09
CA ILE A 31 1.57 -0.57 -10.89
C ILE A 31 3.08 -0.76 -10.81
N VAL A 32 3.66 -0.35 -9.68
CA VAL A 32 5.08 -0.52 -9.43
C VAL A 32 5.23 -1.45 -8.23
N GLU A 33 6.11 -2.44 -8.35
CA GLU A 33 6.32 -3.45 -7.31
C GLU A 33 7.63 -3.21 -6.58
N ALA A 34 7.60 -3.34 -5.26
CA ALA A 34 8.78 -3.34 -4.41
C ALA A 34 8.82 -4.64 -3.63
N GLN A 35 9.98 -5.24 -3.52
CA GLN A 35 10.11 -6.58 -2.94
C GLN A 35 10.37 -6.59 -1.44
N ASP A 36 10.62 -5.44 -0.85
CA ASP A 36 10.82 -5.32 0.61
C ASP A 36 10.67 -3.86 1.01
N GLY A 37 10.79 -3.60 2.31
CA GLY A 37 10.61 -2.25 2.84
C GLY A 37 11.64 -1.25 2.35
N MET A 38 12.90 -1.68 2.21
CA MET A 38 13.95 -0.79 1.72
C MET A 38 13.72 -0.41 0.26
N ASP A 39 13.33 -1.39 -0.56
CA ASP A 39 13.00 -1.13 -1.96
C ASP A 39 11.79 -0.20 -2.06
N GLY A 40 10.80 -0.41 -1.19
CA GLY A 40 9.62 0.45 -1.13
C GLY A 40 9.97 1.88 -0.77
N LEU A 41 10.82 2.05 0.24
CA LEU A 41 11.25 3.38 0.66
C LEU A 41 12.00 4.10 -0.46
N ARG A 42 12.90 3.39 -1.14
CA ARG A 42 13.65 3.96 -2.24
C ARG A 42 12.73 4.43 -3.36
N LYS A 43 11.75 3.61 -3.71
CA LYS A 43 10.83 3.93 -4.81
C LYS A 43 9.88 5.07 -4.45
N VAL A 44 9.32 5.05 -3.24
CA VAL A 44 8.39 6.11 -2.84
C VAL A 44 9.11 7.46 -2.71
N SER A 45 10.39 7.44 -2.41
CA SER A 45 11.18 8.67 -2.27
C SER A 45 11.62 9.25 -3.60
N SER A 46 11.68 8.43 -4.65
CA SER A 46 12.23 8.87 -5.94
C SER A 46 11.17 9.10 -7.01
N ASP A 47 9.90 8.85 -6.72
CA ASP A 47 8.84 8.98 -7.71
C ASP A 47 7.54 9.34 -7.02
N HIS A 48 6.55 9.76 -7.81
CA HIS A 48 5.22 10.12 -7.30
C HIS A 48 4.31 8.90 -7.29
N PHE A 49 3.58 8.71 -6.18
CA PHE A 49 2.58 7.65 -6.08
C PHE A 49 1.27 8.20 -5.52
N ASP A 50 0.18 7.70 -6.05
CA ASP A 50 -1.16 8.08 -5.61
C ASP A 50 -1.68 7.18 -4.49
N LEU A 51 -1.04 6.04 -4.28
CA LEU A 51 -1.44 5.10 -3.24
C LEU A 51 -0.34 4.06 -3.04
N ALA A 52 -0.19 3.57 -1.83
CA ALA A 52 0.75 2.49 -1.52
C ALA A 52 0.03 1.38 -0.75
N LEU A 53 0.25 0.13 -1.20
CA LEU A 53 -0.18 -1.07 -0.50
C LEU A 53 1.07 -1.66 0.16
N ILE A 54 1.05 -1.81 1.48
CA ILE A 54 2.24 -2.21 2.24
C ILE A 54 1.92 -3.39 3.16
N ASP A 55 2.63 -4.51 2.96
CA ASP A 55 2.53 -5.65 3.87
C ASP A 55 3.29 -5.34 5.16
N ILE A 56 2.70 -5.65 6.30
CA ILE A 56 3.36 -5.46 7.58
C ILE A 56 4.52 -6.43 7.77
N ASN A 57 4.32 -7.69 7.40
CA ASN A 57 5.26 -8.76 7.72
C ASN A 57 6.31 -8.95 6.63
N MET A 58 7.42 -8.22 6.75
CA MET A 58 8.52 -8.29 5.81
C MET A 58 9.85 -8.32 6.57
N PRO A 59 10.88 -8.98 6.01
CA PRO A 59 12.19 -9.00 6.65
C PRO A 59 12.88 -7.64 6.52
N VAL A 60 13.88 -7.41 7.34
CA VAL A 60 14.75 -6.24 7.35
C VAL A 60 14.02 -4.97 7.78
N MET A 61 13.06 -4.52 6.99
CA MET A 61 12.23 -3.37 7.35
C MET A 61 10.78 -3.79 7.19
N ASP A 62 10.05 -3.92 8.30
CA ASP A 62 8.63 -4.29 8.24
C ASP A 62 7.77 -3.10 7.79
N GLY A 63 6.50 -3.39 7.51
CA GLY A 63 5.59 -2.37 7.00
C GLY A 63 5.30 -1.26 7.98
N LEU A 64 5.30 -1.54 9.29
CA LEU A 64 5.06 -0.50 10.29
C LEU A 64 6.18 0.53 10.27
N LYS A 65 7.42 0.07 10.15
CA LYS A 65 8.56 0.98 10.06
C LYS A 65 8.49 1.82 8.78
N LEU A 66 8.13 1.19 7.68
CA LEU A 66 8.01 1.89 6.41
C LEU A 66 6.94 2.98 6.48
N ILE A 67 5.77 2.68 7.07
CA ILE A 67 4.70 3.66 7.25
C ILE A 67 5.21 4.84 8.08
N SER A 68 5.91 4.56 9.16
CA SER A 68 6.45 5.60 10.03
C SER A 68 7.40 6.53 9.26
N LEU A 69 8.27 5.95 8.43
CA LEU A 69 9.20 6.74 7.64
C LEU A 69 8.49 7.59 6.58
N ILE A 70 7.48 7.03 5.92
CA ILE A 70 6.70 7.77 4.93
C ILE A 70 5.97 8.94 5.59
N ARG A 71 5.34 8.72 6.72
CA ARG A 71 4.60 9.78 7.42
C ARG A 71 5.50 10.83 8.03
N GLY A 72 6.75 10.47 8.31
CA GLY A 72 7.73 11.42 8.84
C GLY A 72 8.31 12.34 7.78
N GLU A 73 8.16 12.02 6.51
CA GLU A 73 8.70 12.82 5.41
C GLU A 73 7.61 13.74 4.85
N GLU A 74 7.85 15.03 4.90
CA GLU A 74 6.83 16.02 4.51
C GLU A 74 6.29 15.78 3.10
N SER A 75 7.17 15.50 2.15
CA SER A 75 6.77 15.31 0.75
C SER A 75 5.97 14.03 0.52
N LEU A 76 5.97 13.10 1.47
CA LEU A 76 5.29 11.81 1.34
C LEU A 76 4.10 11.66 2.28
N ARG A 77 3.89 12.63 3.14
CA ARG A 77 2.95 12.53 4.27
C ARG A 77 1.50 12.30 3.85
N SER A 78 1.12 12.73 2.66
CA SER A 78 -0.27 12.65 2.21
C SER A 78 -0.58 11.45 1.33
N ILE A 79 0.39 10.58 1.06
CA ILE A 79 0.14 9.40 0.24
C ILE A 79 -0.83 8.47 0.97
N PRO A 80 -1.97 8.08 0.37
CA PRO A 80 -2.85 7.09 0.98
C PRO A 80 -2.12 5.75 1.13
N ILE A 81 -2.21 5.16 2.31
CA ILE A 81 -1.56 3.89 2.61
C ILE A 81 -2.60 2.87 3.01
N VAL A 82 -2.58 1.72 2.35
CA VAL A 82 -3.37 0.55 2.70
C VAL A 82 -2.40 -0.51 3.21
N VAL A 83 -2.58 -0.93 4.45
CA VAL A 83 -1.69 -1.93 5.05
C VAL A 83 -2.30 -3.32 4.89
N ILE A 84 -1.46 -4.31 4.70
CA ILE A 84 -1.89 -5.71 4.58
C ILE A 84 -1.44 -6.45 5.84
N THR A 85 -2.39 -7.08 6.52
CA THR A 85 -2.12 -7.75 7.80
C THR A 85 -2.56 -9.20 7.77
N THR A 86 -2.02 -9.99 8.70
CA THR A 86 -2.48 -11.35 8.93
C THR A 86 -3.79 -11.30 9.70
N GLU A 87 -4.71 -12.20 9.40
CA GLU A 87 -5.96 -12.33 10.15
C GLU A 87 -5.65 -12.60 11.62
N GLY A 88 -6.34 -11.89 12.50
CA GLY A 88 -6.14 -12.02 13.94
C GLY A 88 -5.07 -11.10 14.51
N ALA A 89 -4.36 -10.36 13.68
CA ALA A 89 -3.30 -9.46 14.12
C ALA A 89 -3.86 -8.08 14.50
N LYS A 90 -4.76 -8.06 15.46
CA LYS A 90 -5.45 -6.83 15.86
C LYS A 90 -4.49 -5.72 16.28
N GLU A 91 -3.47 -6.07 17.07
CA GLU A 91 -2.50 -5.08 17.54
C GLU A 91 -1.74 -4.45 16.39
N ASP A 92 -1.37 -5.24 15.40
CA ASP A 92 -0.65 -4.72 14.22
C ASP A 92 -1.53 -3.77 13.43
N ARG A 93 -2.82 -4.11 13.28
CA ARG A 93 -3.75 -3.22 12.57
C ARG A 93 -3.89 -1.89 13.29
N GLU A 94 -4.06 -1.95 14.61
CA GLU A 94 -4.22 -0.73 15.41
C GLU A 94 -2.97 0.14 15.35
N ARG A 95 -1.79 -0.48 15.41
CA ARG A 95 -0.55 0.25 15.30
C ARG A 95 -0.39 0.90 13.93
N ALA A 96 -0.72 0.16 12.86
CA ALA A 96 -0.64 0.70 11.51
C ALA A 96 -1.53 1.93 11.36
N LEU A 97 -2.77 1.83 11.83
CA LEU A 97 -3.70 2.95 11.75
C LEU A 97 -3.22 4.14 12.58
N SER A 98 -2.69 3.89 13.78
CA SER A 98 -2.19 4.96 14.62
C SER A 98 -0.94 5.62 14.03
N LEU A 99 -0.17 4.90 13.23
CA LEU A 99 1.00 5.44 12.55
C LEU A 99 0.63 6.22 11.28
N GLY A 100 -0.62 6.13 10.85
CA GLY A 100 -1.09 6.92 9.73
C GLY A 100 -1.56 6.14 8.51
N ALA A 101 -1.73 4.81 8.61
CA ALA A 101 -2.34 4.05 7.53
C ALA A 101 -3.80 4.46 7.39
N ASN A 102 -4.29 4.53 6.16
CA ASN A 102 -5.67 4.94 5.90
C ASN A 102 -6.65 3.79 6.01
N GLU A 103 -6.21 2.58 5.65
CA GLU A 103 -7.07 1.42 5.61
C GLU A 103 -6.23 0.16 5.79
N TYR A 104 -6.88 -0.97 6.04
CA TYR A 104 -6.17 -2.25 6.08
C TYR A 104 -6.92 -3.31 5.31
N LEU A 105 -6.17 -4.32 4.85
CA LEU A 105 -6.69 -5.52 4.22
C LEU A 105 -6.16 -6.71 5.00
N THR A 106 -7.01 -7.70 5.23
CA THR A 106 -6.63 -8.88 6.00
C THR A 106 -6.41 -10.06 5.06
N LYS A 107 -5.34 -10.82 5.28
CA LYS A 107 -5.09 -12.07 4.56
C LYS A 107 -6.08 -13.12 5.04
N PRO A 108 -6.59 -13.98 4.15
CA PRO A 108 -6.29 -14.08 2.73
C PRO A 108 -6.92 -12.95 1.92
N ILE A 109 -6.16 -12.41 0.97
CA ILE A 109 -6.59 -11.29 0.15
C ILE A 109 -7.66 -11.72 -0.85
N GLN A 110 -8.71 -10.93 -0.96
CA GLN A 110 -9.76 -11.13 -1.97
C GLN A 110 -9.74 -9.97 -2.94
N ALA A 111 -9.67 -10.27 -4.22
CA ALA A 111 -9.53 -9.26 -5.26
C ALA A 111 -10.61 -8.18 -5.20
N ASN A 112 -11.86 -8.57 -5.00
CA ASN A 112 -12.96 -7.60 -4.94
C ASN A 112 -12.80 -6.63 -3.78
N HIS A 113 -12.33 -7.11 -2.64
CA HIS A 113 -12.12 -6.25 -1.47
C HIS A 113 -10.97 -5.27 -1.71
N VAL A 114 -9.88 -5.76 -2.32
CA VAL A 114 -8.75 -4.89 -2.69
C VAL A 114 -9.24 -3.76 -3.59
N LEU A 115 -10.01 -4.12 -4.62
CA LEU A 115 -10.53 -3.13 -5.56
C LEU A 115 -11.43 -2.10 -4.88
N THR A 116 -12.31 -2.53 -3.99
CA THR A 116 -13.21 -1.61 -3.29
C THR A 116 -12.42 -0.59 -2.48
N VAL A 117 -11.46 -1.06 -1.70
CA VAL A 117 -10.66 -0.18 -0.84
C VAL A 117 -9.83 0.79 -1.67
N VAL A 118 -9.18 0.29 -2.72
CA VAL A 118 -8.33 1.14 -3.57
C VAL A 118 -9.17 2.17 -4.31
N LYS A 119 -10.30 1.76 -4.88
CA LYS A 119 -11.18 2.69 -5.59
C LYS A 119 -11.67 3.80 -4.67
N ASP A 120 -12.04 3.46 -3.46
CA ASP A 120 -12.54 4.45 -2.51
C ASP A 120 -11.47 5.50 -2.20
N LEU A 121 -10.25 5.08 -1.97
CA LEU A 121 -9.18 6.01 -1.66
C LEU A 121 -8.78 6.87 -2.86
N LEU A 122 -8.71 6.29 -4.04
CA LEU A 122 -8.40 7.05 -5.25
C LEU A 122 -9.51 8.03 -5.61
N LYS A 123 -10.74 7.64 -5.36
CA LYS A 123 -11.90 8.50 -5.61
C LYS A 123 -11.88 9.74 -4.73
N ASP A 124 -11.58 9.56 -3.45
CA ASP A 124 -11.49 10.66 -2.52
C ASP A 124 -10.43 11.65 -2.96
N GLU A 125 -9.31 11.15 -3.43
CA GLU A 125 -8.23 11.98 -3.92
C GLU A 125 -8.63 12.75 -5.18
N VAL A 126 -9.39 12.11 -6.07
CA VAL A 126 -9.87 12.75 -7.29
C VAL A 126 -10.83 13.89 -6.97
N LYS A 127 -11.64 13.72 -5.94
CA LYS A 127 -12.63 14.74 -5.56
C LYS A 127 -12.00 15.97 -4.89
N ALA A 128 -10.84 15.78 -4.33
CA ALA A 128 -10.14 16.90 -3.72
C ALA A 128 -9.65 17.86 -4.78
#